data_96261294a881ff3b99954a324dba2d17
#
_entry.id   96261294a881ff3b99954a324dba2d17
#
_cell.length_a   1.000
_cell.length_b   1.000
_cell.length_c   1.000
_cell.angle_alpha   90.00
_cell.angle_beta   90.00
_cell.angle_gamma   90.00
#
_symmetry.space_group_name_H-M   'P 1'
#
loop_
_entity.id
_entity.type
_entity.pdbx_description
1 polymer ?
#
loop_
_entity_poly.entity_id
_entity_poly.type
_entity_poly.pdbx_seq_one_letter_code
_entity_poly.pdbx_strand_id
1 'polypeptide(L)'
;IIGLACMIGICYFDYSRIGKYGKLLTGGWIVVMGLSLFMGAVYINGAAYGILFLFGRVLPLRPFLYLIVPAYAATLYSMRRKKSGYSGVVKAILWQILPVWIILRIPNLSMAISVEVTFMILLSIAVWKEWFEVNRKRTLITLWSLVILLPAAGIGVFVKLDSVANYQMARLSAFIHPESNDGTLGGMIRNMISGAHLAGRGDCEKIKFFNRDYMLTFIIHYYGIFAAVLIIAIVGGILIWFLQKTGHQKNQLGMIMGTGCVVVLLIQFIGYVLENLGYFPLSNNYCLFLTTGG
;
A
#
# COMPACT_ATOMS: atom_id res chain seq x y z
N ILE A 1 22.96 -5.52 1.83
CA ILE A 1 24.06 -4.57 2.13
C ILE A 1 23.63 -3.13 1.78
N ILE A 2 23.11 -2.85 0.55
CA ILE A 2 22.70 -1.51 0.13
C ILE A 2 21.55 -0.97 1.02
N GLY A 3 20.53 -1.77 1.31
CA GLY A 3 19.42 -1.36 2.17
C GLY A 3 19.86 -1.00 3.60
N LEU A 4 20.80 -1.75 4.17
CA LEU A 4 21.36 -1.45 5.49
C LEU A 4 22.15 -0.13 5.47
N ALA A 5 22.93 0.11 4.43
CA ALA A 5 23.68 1.37 4.25
C ALA A 5 22.73 2.56 4.10
N CYS A 6 21.66 2.42 3.33
CA CYS A 6 20.61 3.44 3.20
C CYS A 6 19.91 3.69 4.54
N MET A 7 19.59 2.64 5.30
CA MET A 7 18.97 2.76 6.62
C MET A 7 19.87 3.56 7.59
N ILE A 8 21.15 3.23 7.65
CA ILE A 8 22.13 3.96 8.47
C ILE A 8 22.24 5.41 7.99
N GLY A 9 22.34 5.66 6.68
CA GLY A 9 22.37 7.01 6.11
C GLY A 9 21.16 7.86 6.48
N ILE A 10 19.95 7.27 6.45
CA ILE A 10 18.70 7.96 6.83
C ILE A 10 18.69 8.28 8.34
N CYS A 11 19.28 7.43 9.20
CA CYS A 11 19.37 7.70 10.64
C CYS A 11 20.21 8.97 10.96
N TYR A 12 21.22 9.26 10.14
CA TYR A 12 22.02 10.49 10.28
C TYR A 12 21.37 11.73 9.64
N PHE A 13 20.33 11.52 8.83
CA PHE A 13 19.66 12.63 8.15
C PHE A 13 18.66 13.32 9.09
N ASP A 14 18.78 14.63 9.24
CA ASP A 14 17.82 15.40 10.03
C ASP A 14 16.47 15.50 9.30
N TYR A 15 15.52 14.71 9.74
CA TYR A 15 14.18 14.66 9.17
C TYR A 15 13.38 15.97 9.33
N SER A 16 13.80 16.89 10.18
CA SER A 16 13.17 18.21 10.30
C SER A 16 13.27 19.02 9.01
N ARG A 17 14.33 18.77 8.21
CA ARG A 17 14.47 19.34 6.86
C ARG A 17 13.36 18.85 5.92
N ILE A 18 12.97 17.59 6.03
CA ILE A 18 11.86 17.00 5.23
C ILE A 18 10.58 17.79 5.50
N GLY A 19 10.29 18.14 6.76
CA GLY A 19 9.12 18.94 7.13
C GLY A 19 9.09 20.33 6.50
N LYS A 20 10.26 20.94 6.28
CA LYS A 20 10.38 22.24 5.62
C LYS A 20 10.09 22.17 4.12
N TYR A 21 10.53 21.10 3.47
CA TYR A 21 10.44 20.91 2.02
C TYR A 21 9.33 19.92 1.59
N GLY A 22 8.36 19.59 2.46
CA GLY A 22 7.32 18.60 2.20
C GLY A 22 6.60 18.78 0.87
N LYS A 23 6.16 20.01 0.55
CA LYS A 23 5.49 20.30 -0.74
C LYS A 23 6.41 20.11 -1.94
N LEU A 24 7.69 20.47 -1.82
CA LEU A 24 8.69 20.28 -2.86
C LEU A 24 8.93 18.78 -3.09
N LEU A 25 9.00 17.99 -2.03
CA LEU A 25 9.19 16.55 -2.10
C LEU A 25 7.98 15.85 -2.75
N THR A 26 6.76 16.24 -2.35
CA THR A 26 5.54 15.68 -2.97
C THR A 26 5.43 16.11 -4.43
N GLY A 27 5.70 17.38 -4.75
CA GLY A 27 5.74 17.87 -6.13
C GLY A 27 6.82 17.18 -6.98
N GLY A 28 8.03 17.03 -6.45
CA GLY A 28 9.12 16.30 -7.09
C GLY A 28 8.77 14.84 -7.37
N TRP A 29 8.14 14.15 -6.40
CA TRP A 29 7.66 12.79 -6.59
C TRP A 29 6.62 12.73 -7.73
N ILE A 30 5.65 13.66 -7.75
CA ILE A 30 4.61 13.76 -8.79
C ILE A 30 5.26 13.92 -10.18
N VAL A 31 6.26 14.79 -10.29
CA VAL A 31 6.97 15.01 -11.57
C VAL A 31 7.72 13.76 -11.99
N VAL A 32 8.51 13.15 -11.11
CA VAL A 32 9.30 11.95 -11.42
C VAL A 32 8.40 10.78 -11.80
N MET A 33 7.35 10.54 -11.04
CA MET A 33 6.42 9.44 -11.30
C MET A 33 5.51 9.75 -12.50
N GLY A 34 5.13 11.01 -12.72
CA GLY A 34 4.41 11.44 -13.92
C GLY A 34 5.24 11.22 -15.18
N LEU A 35 6.52 11.60 -15.18
CA LEU A 35 7.43 11.33 -16.30
C LEU A 35 7.61 9.83 -16.56
N SER A 36 7.58 9.01 -15.52
CA SER A 36 7.70 7.56 -15.66
C SER A 36 6.56 6.94 -16.46
N LEU A 37 5.38 7.56 -16.52
CA LEU A 37 4.27 7.10 -17.37
C LEU A 37 4.60 7.19 -18.87
N PHE A 38 5.52 8.07 -19.24
CA PHE A 38 5.94 8.26 -20.65
C PHE A 38 7.19 7.45 -21.00
N MET A 39 7.94 6.95 -20.02
CA MET A 39 9.22 6.25 -20.23
C MET A 39 9.09 4.74 -20.51
N GLY A 40 7.89 4.23 -20.69
CA GLY A 40 7.65 2.80 -20.95
C GLY A 40 7.75 1.94 -19.68
N ALA A 41 6.62 1.49 -19.17
CA ALA A 41 6.58 0.55 -18.07
C ALA A 41 6.83 -0.87 -18.55
N VAL A 42 7.63 -1.63 -17.82
CA VAL A 42 7.77 -3.08 -18.00
C VAL A 42 6.62 -3.76 -17.26
N TYR A 43 5.79 -4.46 -18.02
CA TYR A 43 4.62 -5.17 -17.47
C TYR A 43 4.96 -6.65 -17.24
N ILE A 44 4.64 -7.16 -16.06
CA ILE A 44 4.67 -8.59 -15.75
C ILE A 44 3.26 -8.99 -15.31
N ASN A 45 2.66 -9.96 -16.00
CA ASN A 45 1.29 -10.41 -15.75
C ASN A 45 0.24 -9.28 -15.72
N GLY A 46 0.40 -8.28 -16.60
CA GLY A 46 -0.51 -7.14 -16.70
C GLY A 46 -0.35 -6.07 -15.61
N ALA A 47 0.54 -6.23 -14.65
CA ALA A 47 0.89 -5.20 -13.67
C ALA A 47 2.23 -4.54 -14.00
N ALA A 48 2.32 -3.23 -13.85
CA ALA A 48 3.58 -2.51 -14.03
C ALA A 48 4.56 -2.89 -12.92
N TYR A 49 5.62 -3.56 -13.31
CA TYR A 49 6.67 -4.04 -12.40
C TYR A 49 7.78 -3.01 -12.20
N GLY A 50 8.18 -2.35 -13.27
CA GLY A 50 9.28 -1.41 -13.23
C GLY A 50 9.30 -0.49 -14.45
N ILE A 51 10.20 0.48 -14.43
CA ILE A 51 10.49 1.39 -15.54
C ILE A 51 11.80 0.98 -16.17
N LEU A 52 11.85 0.99 -17.49
CA LEU A 52 13.11 0.85 -18.22
C LEU A 52 13.97 2.09 -17.94
N PHE A 53 15.06 1.92 -17.19
CA PHE A 53 15.97 3.01 -16.88
C PHE A 53 17.13 3.05 -17.88
N LEU A 54 17.88 4.16 -17.90
CA LEU A 54 19.12 4.28 -18.67
C LEU A 54 20.01 3.02 -18.48
N PHE A 55 20.53 2.49 -19.57
CA PHE A 55 21.32 1.24 -19.64
C PHE A 55 20.54 -0.09 -19.58
N GLY A 56 19.23 -0.10 -19.90
CA GLY A 56 18.45 -1.33 -20.02
C GLY A 56 18.15 -2.04 -18.67
N ARG A 57 18.42 -1.41 -17.55
CA ARG A 57 18.06 -1.94 -16.23
C ARG A 57 16.63 -1.56 -15.85
N VAL A 58 15.88 -2.53 -15.37
CA VAL A 58 14.52 -2.30 -14.86
C VAL A 58 14.60 -1.81 -13.42
N LEU A 59 14.13 -0.58 -13.18
CA LEU A 59 14.01 -0.04 -11.84
C LEU A 59 12.66 -0.47 -11.25
N PRO A 60 12.60 -1.19 -10.11
CA PRO A 60 11.33 -1.58 -9.52
C PRO A 60 10.56 -0.35 -9.04
N LEU A 61 9.31 -0.20 -9.47
CA LEU A 61 8.46 0.96 -9.14
C LEU A 61 7.99 0.97 -7.69
N ARG A 62 7.74 -0.19 -7.11
CA ARG A 62 7.09 -0.35 -5.81
C ARG A 62 7.73 0.46 -4.67
N PRO A 63 9.06 0.42 -4.43
CA PRO A 63 9.67 1.21 -3.36
C PRO A 63 9.47 2.71 -3.53
N PHE A 64 9.50 3.19 -4.78
CA PHE A 64 9.32 4.61 -5.08
C PHE A 64 7.88 5.09 -4.87
N LEU A 65 6.90 4.21 -5.08
CA LEU A 65 5.50 4.53 -4.84
C LEU A 65 5.23 4.82 -3.36
N TYR A 66 5.92 4.13 -2.43
CA TYR A 66 5.76 4.36 -0.98
C TYR A 66 6.38 5.65 -0.48
N LEU A 67 7.39 6.19 -1.17
CA LEU A 67 8.02 7.46 -0.78
C LEU A 67 7.04 8.64 -0.79
N ILE A 68 5.90 8.53 -1.46
CA ILE A 68 4.86 9.55 -1.42
C ILE A 68 4.25 9.71 -0.02
N VAL A 69 4.20 8.65 0.79
CA VAL A 69 3.56 8.67 2.11
C VAL A 69 4.28 9.63 3.07
N PRO A 70 5.61 9.50 3.32
CA PRO A 70 6.31 10.47 4.16
C PRO A 70 6.36 11.86 3.54
N ALA A 71 6.40 12.01 2.22
CA ALA A 71 6.35 13.30 1.54
C ALA A 71 4.99 14.00 1.78
N TYR A 72 3.89 13.27 1.65
CA TYR A 72 2.56 13.80 1.94
C TYR A 72 2.39 14.15 3.43
N ALA A 73 2.87 13.31 4.34
CA ALA A 73 2.87 13.59 5.77
C ALA A 73 3.61 14.92 6.09
N ALA A 74 4.78 15.15 5.46
CA ALA A 74 5.52 16.40 5.58
C ALA A 74 4.76 17.59 4.97
N THR A 75 4.01 17.37 3.88
CA THR A 75 3.14 18.39 3.27
C THR A 75 2.01 18.79 4.22
N LEU A 76 1.32 17.83 4.83
CA LEU A 76 0.30 18.09 5.86
C LEU A 76 0.88 18.88 7.03
N TYR A 77 2.07 18.48 7.51
CA TYR A 77 2.74 19.21 8.60
C TYR A 77 3.09 20.66 8.22
N SER A 78 3.49 20.91 6.97
CA SER A 78 3.76 22.27 6.48
C SER A 78 2.49 23.16 6.42
N MET A 79 1.31 22.54 6.23
CA MET A 79 0.03 23.25 6.18
C MET A 79 -0.48 23.64 7.57
N ARG A 80 -0.05 22.96 8.64
CA ARG A 80 -0.43 23.23 10.03
C ARG A 80 -0.23 24.69 10.43
N ARG A 81 0.84 25.34 9.96
CA ARG A 81 1.18 26.73 10.34
C ARG A 81 0.17 27.78 9.83
N LYS A 82 -0.68 27.43 8.86
CA LYS A 82 -1.51 28.43 8.15
C LYS A 82 -2.93 28.58 8.69
N LYS A 83 -3.33 27.79 9.70
CA LYS A 83 -4.69 27.85 10.32
C LYS A 83 -5.81 28.11 9.28
N SER A 84 -5.80 27.37 8.19
CA SER A 84 -6.51 27.73 6.96
C SER A 84 -7.96 27.23 6.90
N GLY A 85 -8.52 26.74 8.01
CA GLY A 85 -9.90 26.25 8.07
C GLY A 85 -10.20 25.17 7.03
N TYR A 86 -11.43 25.13 6.52
CA TYR A 86 -11.86 24.16 5.50
C TYR A 86 -11.05 24.26 4.19
N SER A 87 -10.55 25.43 3.83
CA SER A 87 -9.71 25.57 2.64
C SER A 87 -8.39 24.80 2.75
N GLY A 88 -7.87 24.62 3.97
CA GLY A 88 -6.70 23.79 4.23
C GLY A 88 -6.97 22.31 4.01
N VAL A 89 -8.13 21.82 4.45
CA VAL A 89 -8.58 20.44 4.23
C VAL A 89 -8.75 20.16 2.74
N VAL A 90 -9.42 21.06 2.00
CA VAL A 90 -9.59 20.93 0.54
C VAL A 90 -8.21 20.89 -0.17
N LYS A 91 -7.29 21.77 0.20
CA LYS A 91 -5.94 21.76 -0.37
C LYS A 91 -5.18 20.45 -0.04
N ALA A 92 -5.37 19.90 1.16
CA ALA A 92 -4.78 18.61 1.52
C ALA A 92 -5.32 17.48 0.64
N ILE A 93 -6.64 17.46 0.38
CA ILE A 93 -7.28 16.50 -0.53
C ILE A 93 -6.75 16.66 -1.97
N LEU A 94 -6.63 17.88 -2.47
CA LEU A 94 -6.07 18.12 -3.81
C LEU A 94 -4.65 17.58 -3.97
N TRP A 95 -3.82 17.63 -2.91
CA TRP A 95 -2.49 17.02 -2.90
C TRP A 95 -2.51 15.49 -2.91
N GLN A 96 -3.63 14.84 -2.56
CA GLN A 96 -3.80 13.38 -2.64
C GLN A 96 -4.22 12.93 -4.04
N ILE A 97 -5.11 13.66 -4.70
CA ILE A 97 -5.74 13.26 -5.95
C ILE A 97 -4.70 12.94 -7.03
N LEU A 98 -3.69 13.81 -7.21
CA LEU A 98 -2.72 13.66 -8.29
C LEU A 98 -1.79 12.44 -8.10
N PRO A 99 -1.19 12.19 -6.92
CA PRO A 99 -0.45 10.97 -6.67
C PRO A 99 -1.27 9.69 -6.87
N VAL A 100 -2.49 9.67 -6.35
CA VAL A 100 -3.37 8.49 -6.47
C VAL A 100 -3.74 8.24 -7.93
N TRP A 101 -4.04 9.30 -8.70
CA TRP A 101 -4.30 9.21 -10.13
C TRP A 101 -3.09 8.64 -10.90
N ILE A 102 -1.86 9.07 -10.57
CA ILE A 102 -0.63 8.53 -11.18
C ILE A 102 -0.50 7.04 -10.87
N ILE A 103 -0.73 6.62 -9.61
CA ILE A 103 -0.65 5.21 -9.20
C ILE A 103 -1.72 4.36 -9.89
N LEU A 104 -2.92 4.89 -10.11
CA LEU A 104 -3.99 4.22 -10.86
C LEU A 104 -3.64 4.02 -12.34
N ARG A 105 -2.90 4.97 -12.94
CA ARG A 105 -2.40 4.86 -14.32
C ARG A 105 -1.29 3.81 -14.47
N ILE A 106 -0.54 3.56 -13.39
CA ILE A 106 0.30 2.40 -13.25
C ILE A 106 -0.64 1.30 -12.74
N PRO A 107 -1.05 0.27 -13.53
CA PRO A 107 -2.16 -0.61 -13.17
C PRO A 107 -1.88 -1.43 -11.90
N ASN A 108 -1.89 -0.77 -10.76
CA ASN A 108 -1.68 -1.33 -9.43
C ASN A 108 -2.74 -0.81 -8.45
N LEU A 109 -3.96 -1.35 -8.60
CA LEU A 109 -5.13 -0.92 -7.83
C LEU A 109 -4.93 -1.12 -6.32
N SER A 110 -4.35 -2.26 -5.91
CA SER A 110 -4.12 -2.56 -4.48
C SER A 110 -3.26 -1.49 -3.82
N MET A 111 -2.24 -1.04 -4.53
CA MET A 111 -1.33 -0.02 -4.03
C MET A 111 -1.98 1.36 -3.98
N ALA A 112 -2.77 1.70 -5.00
CA ALA A 112 -3.54 2.95 -5.00
C ALA A 112 -4.49 3.01 -3.80
N ILE A 113 -5.22 1.92 -3.53
CA ILE A 113 -6.10 1.81 -2.36
C ILE A 113 -5.30 1.94 -1.06
N SER A 114 -4.17 1.24 -0.94
CA SER A 114 -3.33 1.27 0.27
C SER A 114 -2.80 2.68 0.55
N VAL A 115 -2.34 3.39 -0.46
CA VAL A 115 -1.83 4.76 -0.35
C VAL A 115 -2.96 5.73 -0.03
N GLU A 116 -4.11 5.62 -0.71
CA GLU A 116 -5.27 6.49 -0.46
C GLU A 116 -5.82 6.33 0.96
N VAL A 117 -6.03 5.10 1.42
CA VAL A 117 -6.46 4.84 2.80
C VAL A 117 -5.45 5.40 3.81
N THR A 118 -4.15 5.26 3.53
CA THR A 118 -3.11 5.84 4.38
C THR A 118 -3.20 7.37 4.40
N PHE A 119 -3.38 8.02 3.26
CA PHE A 119 -3.53 9.47 3.17
C PHE A 119 -4.75 9.95 3.96
N MET A 120 -5.86 9.25 3.87
CA MET A 120 -7.08 9.59 4.61
C MET A 120 -6.90 9.41 6.12
N ILE A 121 -6.17 8.38 6.55
CA ILE A 121 -5.81 8.22 7.97
C ILE A 121 -4.92 9.37 8.43
N LEU A 122 -3.89 9.76 7.66
CA LEU A 122 -3.01 10.88 8.01
C LEU A 122 -3.77 12.19 8.07
N LEU A 123 -4.67 12.45 7.11
CA LEU A 123 -5.53 13.63 7.11
C LEU A 123 -6.48 13.62 8.32
N SER A 124 -7.04 12.46 8.67
CA SER A 124 -7.88 12.29 9.86
C SER A 124 -7.11 12.60 11.15
N ILE A 125 -5.86 12.16 11.26
CA ILE A 125 -4.99 12.51 12.39
C ILE A 125 -4.72 14.02 12.44
N ALA A 126 -4.46 14.66 11.29
CA ALA A 126 -4.23 16.09 11.21
C ALA A 126 -5.48 16.92 11.64
N VAL A 127 -6.67 16.47 11.23
CA VAL A 127 -7.95 17.07 11.67
C VAL A 127 -8.18 16.83 13.16
N TRP A 128 -7.90 15.61 13.66
CA TRP A 128 -8.04 15.27 15.08
C TRP A 128 -7.10 16.10 15.98
N LYS A 129 -5.90 16.38 15.52
CA LYS A 129 -4.89 17.21 16.21
C LYS A 129 -5.11 18.71 16.02
N GLU A 130 -6.23 19.12 15.45
CA GLU A 130 -6.59 20.54 15.23
C GLU A 130 -5.59 21.36 14.40
N TRP A 131 -4.94 20.71 13.43
CA TRP A 131 -4.05 21.43 12.52
C TRP A 131 -4.80 22.36 11.57
N PHE A 132 -6.08 22.08 11.37
CA PHE A 132 -7.03 22.89 10.64
C PHE A 132 -8.10 23.36 11.63
N GLU A 133 -8.46 24.63 11.65
CA GLU A 133 -9.53 25.18 12.49
C GLU A 133 -10.92 24.81 11.93
N VAL A 134 -11.28 23.52 12.07
CA VAL A 134 -12.52 22.95 11.52
C VAL A 134 -13.25 22.12 12.56
N ASN A 135 -14.55 21.92 12.36
CA ASN A 135 -15.32 21.04 13.21
C ASN A 135 -14.89 19.58 13.00
N ARG A 136 -14.20 18.99 13.99
CA ARG A 136 -13.60 17.65 13.91
C ARG A 136 -14.61 16.59 13.47
N LYS A 137 -15.76 16.48 14.17
CA LYS A 137 -16.74 15.42 13.91
C LYS A 137 -17.33 15.52 12.50
N ARG A 138 -17.78 16.70 12.10
CA ARG A 138 -18.36 16.91 10.77
C ARG A 138 -17.34 16.62 9.66
N THR A 139 -16.11 17.15 9.80
CA THR A 139 -15.07 16.96 8.80
C THR A 139 -14.66 15.48 8.67
N LEU A 140 -14.52 14.74 9.78
CA LEU A 140 -14.21 13.32 9.72
C LEU A 140 -15.33 12.51 9.06
N ILE A 141 -16.60 12.78 9.40
CA ILE A 141 -17.73 12.08 8.77
C ILE A 141 -17.74 12.37 7.26
N THR A 142 -17.59 13.63 6.84
CA THR A 142 -17.58 13.97 5.41
C THR A 142 -16.39 13.37 4.67
N LEU A 143 -15.19 13.31 5.27
CA LEU A 143 -14.02 12.67 4.69
C LEU A 143 -14.24 11.18 4.45
N TRP A 144 -14.67 10.44 5.46
CA TRP A 144 -14.90 9.00 5.33
C TRP A 144 -16.12 8.65 4.47
N SER A 145 -17.19 9.47 4.48
CA SER A 145 -18.28 9.28 3.53
C SER A 145 -17.84 9.47 2.08
N LEU A 146 -16.94 10.40 1.80
CA LEU A 146 -16.35 10.60 0.48
C LEU A 146 -15.53 9.36 0.04
N VAL A 147 -14.73 8.79 0.94
CA VAL A 147 -13.94 7.57 0.66
C VAL A 147 -14.82 6.38 0.32
N ILE A 148 -15.99 6.26 0.93
CA ILE A 148 -16.93 5.15 0.67
C ILE A 148 -17.72 5.39 -0.62
N LEU A 149 -18.15 6.63 -0.86
CA LEU A 149 -19.01 6.98 -2.00
C LEU A 149 -18.22 7.08 -3.33
N LEU A 150 -16.98 7.58 -3.31
CA LEU A 150 -16.17 7.75 -4.53
C LEU A 150 -15.87 6.41 -5.24
N PRO A 151 -15.46 5.32 -4.58
CA PRO A 151 -15.30 4.03 -5.24
C PRO A 151 -16.62 3.48 -5.77
N ALA A 152 -17.73 3.65 -5.04
CA ALA A 152 -19.04 3.21 -5.49
C ALA A 152 -19.49 3.93 -6.77
N ALA A 153 -19.26 5.24 -6.86
CA ALA A 153 -19.51 6.04 -8.06
C ALA A 153 -18.47 5.75 -9.17
N GLY A 154 -17.20 5.53 -8.77
CA GLY A 154 -16.07 5.29 -9.68
C GLY A 154 -16.15 3.96 -10.40
N ILE A 155 -16.70 2.91 -9.80
CA ILE A 155 -16.90 1.61 -10.46
C ILE A 155 -17.74 1.81 -11.74
N GLY A 156 -18.77 2.65 -11.72
CA GLY A 156 -19.58 2.97 -12.89
C GLY A 156 -18.82 3.71 -14.02
N VAL A 157 -17.82 4.53 -13.65
CA VAL A 157 -16.99 5.27 -14.60
C VAL A 157 -15.80 4.43 -15.10
N PHE A 158 -15.19 3.62 -14.22
CA PHE A 158 -14.07 2.74 -14.57
C PHE A 158 -14.49 1.61 -15.52
N VAL A 159 -15.72 1.12 -15.44
CA VAL A 159 -16.26 0.11 -16.39
C VAL A 159 -16.28 0.64 -17.83
N LYS A 160 -16.28 1.94 -18.05
CA LYS A 160 -16.23 2.57 -19.39
C LYS A 160 -14.81 2.86 -19.90
N LEU A 161 -13.76 2.66 -19.11
CA LEU A 161 -12.36 2.90 -19.48
C LEU A 161 -11.67 1.57 -19.87
N ASP A 162 -11.75 1.22 -21.13
CA ASP A 162 -11.65 -0.11 -21.76
C ASP A 162 -10.45 -1.02 -21.51
N SER A 163 -9.30 -0.60 -21.10
CA SER A 163 -8.13 -1.53 -21.08
C SER A 163 -7.63 -1.91 -19.67
N VAL A 164 -7.62 -0.98 -18.75
CA VAL A 164 -7.23 -1.23 -17.34
C VAL A 164 -8.36 -1.92 -16.58
N ALA A 165 -9.61 -1.60 -16.93
CA ALA A 165 -10.79 -2.16 -16.34
C ALA A 165 -10.91 -3.68 -16.62
N ASN A 166 -10.62 -4.13 -17.85
CA ASN A 166 -10.78 -5.54 -18.24
C ASN A 166 -9.89 -6.48 -17.44
N TYR A 167 -8.64 -6.12 -17.17
CA TYR A 167 -7.73 -6.91 -16.36
C TYR A 167 -8.15 -6.98 -14.87
N GLN A 168 -8.59 -5.85 -14.30
CA GLN A 168 -9.07 -5.77 -12.91
C GLN A 168 -10.41 -6.51 -12.77
N MET A 169 -11.30 -6.38 -13.74
CA MET A 169 -12.58 -7.08 -13.77
C MET A 169 -12.39 -8.60 -13.93
N ALA A 170 -11.45 -9.05 -14.75
CA ALA A 170 -11.13 -10.47 -14.87
C ALA A 170 -10.63 -11.06 -13.54
N ARG A 171 -9.83 -10.33 -12.75
CA ARG A 171 -9.41 -10.76 -11.42
C ARG A 171 -10.57 -10.81 -10.43
N LEU A 172 -11.43 -9.79 -10.47
CA LEU A 172 -12.60 -9.73 -9.60
C LEU A 172 -13.62 -10.83 -9.96
N SER A 173 -13.86 -11.08 -11.24
CA SER A 173 -14.74 -12.17 -11.69
C SER A 173 -14.20 -13.54 -11.31
N ALA A 174 -12.90 -13.77 -11.46
CA ALA A 174 -12.25 -14.99 -11.01
C ALA A 174 -12.35 -15.20 -9.48
N PHE A 175 -12.44 -14.12 -8.72
CA PHE A 175 -12.64 -14.18 -7.27
C PHE A 175 -14.10 -14.45 -6.89
N ILE A 176 -15.06 -13.82 -7.58
CA ILE A 176 -16.50 -13.95 -7.29
C ILE A 176 -17.05 -15.32 -7.74
N HIS A 177 -16.53 -15.85 -8.86
CA HIS A 177 -16.94 -17.14 -9.42
C HIS A 177 -15.80 -18.16 -9.36
N PRO A 178 -15.48 -18.69 -8.17
CA PRO A 178 -14.36 -19.62 -7.97
C PRO A 178 -14.56 -20.97 -8.64
N GLU A 179 -15.82 -21.40 -8.78
CA GLU A 179 -16.18 -22.74 -9.31
C GLU A 179 -15.82 -22.92 -10.79
N SER A 180 -15.77 -21.85 -11.56
CA SER A 180 -15.37 -21.87 -12.97
C SER A 180 -13.85 -21.88 -13.19
N ASN A 181 -13.04 -21.88 -12.12
CA ASN A 181 -11.62 -21.55 -12.17
C ASN A 181 -10.71 -22.53 -11.40
N ASP A 182 -11.03 -23.83 -11.35
CA ASP A 182 -10.22 -24.85 -10.64
C ASP A 182 -8.76 -24.92 -11.11
N GLY A 183 -8.47 -24.54 -12.34
CA GLY A 183 -7.11 -24.43 -12.88
C GLY A 183 -6.41 -23.09 -12.64
N THR A 184 -7.08 -22.15 -11.99
CA THR A 184 -6.50 -20.84 -11.68
C THR A 184 -5.67 -20.85 -10.41
N LEU A 185 -4.75 -19.88 -10.30
CA LEU A 185 -3.92 -19.71 -9.10
C LEU A 185 -4.75 -19.56 -7.81
N GLY A 186 -5.91 -18.90 -7.90
CA GLY A 186 -6.83 -18.76 -6.76
C GLY A 186 -7.45 -20.08 -6.32
N GLY A 187 -7.83 -20.94 -7.25
CA GLY A 187 -8.29 -22.31 -6.97
C GLY A 187 -7.19 -23.15 -6.31
N MET A 188 -5.97 -23.11 -6.84
CA MET A 188 -4.82 -23.81 -6.26
C MET A 188 -4.56 -23.37 -4.81
N ILE A 189 -4.60 -22.06 -4.51
CA ILE A 189 -4.42 -21.54 -3.15
C ILE A 189 -5.50 -22.10 -2.21
N ARG A 190 -6.77 -22.08 -2.62
CA ARG A 190 -7.86 -22.60 -1.79
C ARG A 190 -7.73 -24.10 -1.54
N ASN A 191 -7.38 -24.88 -2.56
CA ASN A 191 -7.17 -26.33 -2.45
C ASN A 191 -6.01 -26.63 -1.49
N MET A 192 -4.90 -25.89 -1.56
CA MET A 192 -3.79 -26.07 -0.63
C MET A 192 -4.16 -25.72 0.82
N ILE A 193 -4.97 -24.68 1.03
CA ILE A 193 -5.42 -24.30 2.37
C ILE A 193 -6.42 -25.33 2.93
N SER A 194 -7.35 -25.83 2.10
CA SER A 194 -8.33 -26.83 2.52
C SER A 194 -7.69 -28.18 2.90
N GLY A 195 -6.56 -28.52 2.27
CA GLY A 195 -5.76 -29.71 2.59
C GLY A 195 -4.69 -29.48 3.67
N ALA A 196 -4.64 -28.30 4.30
CA ALA A 196 -3.59 -27.99 5.27
C ALA A 196 -3.81 -28.67 6.63
N HIS A 197 -2.75 -29.22 7.20
CA HIS A 197 -2.73 -29.79 8.54
C HIS A 197 -2.56 -28.70 9.61
N LEU A 198 -3.00 -28.97 10.84
CA LEU A 198 -2.78 -28.05 11.96
C LEU A 198 -1.29 -27.88 12.27
N ALA A 199 -0.55 -28.99 12.26
CA ALA A 199 0.90 -29.03 12.39
C ALA A 199 1.46 -30.23 11.65
N GLY A 200 2.69 -30.14 11.17
CA GLY A 200 3.36 -31.25 10.48
C GLY A 200 3.82 -30.89 9.09
N ARG A 201 4.36 -31.87 8.36
CA ARG A 201 4.84 -31.75 7.00
C ARG A 201 3.76 -32.19 6.03
N GLY A 202 3.29 -31.27 5.22
CA GLY A 202 2.46 -31.59 4.04
C GLY A 202 3.35 -31.98 2.84
N ASP A 203 2.68 -32.34 1.74
CA ASP A 203 3.35 -32.62 0.48
C ASP A 203 3.99 -31.35 -0.09
N CYS A 204 5.17 -31.50 -0.72
CA CYS A 204 5.93 -30.38 -1.24
C CYS A 204 5.41 -29.96 -2.63
N GLU A 205 4.13 -29.61 -2.73
CA GLU A 205 3.56 -29.03 -3.93
C GLU A 205 3.94 -27.56 -4.05
N LYS A 206 4.64 -27.20 -5.12
CA LYS A 206 5.13 -25.83 -5.34
C LYS A 206 4.20 -25.11 -6.30
N ILE A 207 3.51 -24.08 -5.80
CA ILE A 207 2.77 -23.16 -6.64
C ILE A 207 3.75 -22.25 -7.40
N LYS A 208 3.37 -21.82 -8.62
CA LYS A 208 4.09 -20.74 -9.32
C LYS A 208 4.15 -19.50 -8.42
N PHE A 209 5.34 -18.91 -8.29
CA PHE A 209 5.60 -17.70 -7.49
C PHE A 209 5.47 -17.86 -5.96
N PHE A 210 5.51 -19.10 -5.41
CA PHE A 210 5.46 -19.31 -3.97
C PHE A 210 6.51 -18.50 -3.18
N ASN A 211 7.70 -18.32 -3.74
CA ASN A 211 8.80 -17.59 -3.10
C ASN A 211 8.60 -16.07 -3.06
N ARG A 212 7.68 -15.53 -3.86
CA ARG A 212 7.46 -14.08 -3.97
C ARG A 212 6.16 -13.67 -3.29
N ASP A 213 5.05 -14.07 -3.86
CA ASP A 213 3.76 -13.50 -3.48
C ASP A 213 2.95 -14.45 -2.57
N TYR A 214 3.21 -15.79 -2.62
CA TYR A 214 2.39 -16.80 -1.93
C TYR A 214 3.18 -17.63 -0.91
N MET A 215 4.18 -17.03 -0.28
CA MET A 215 4.99 -17.71 0.71
C MET A 215 4.19 -18.15 1.94
N LEU A 216 3.21 -17.35 2.36
CA LEU A 216 2.37 -17.70 3.51
C LEU A 216 1.47 -18.90 3.20
N THR A 217 0.88 -18.98 2.00
CA THR A 217 0.11 -20.16 1.54
C THR A 217 0.96 -21.42 1.55
N PHE A 218 2.21 -21.32 1.06
CA PHE A 218 3.17 -22.43 1.11
C PHE A 218 3.49 -22.84 2.55
N ILE A 219 3.69 -21.89 3.46
CA ILE A 219 3.93 -22.16 4.88
C ILE A 219 2.74 -22.87 5.52
N ILE A 220 1.52 -22.43 5.23
CA ILE A 220 0.28 -23.07 5.72
C ILE A 220 0.22 -24.52 5.27
N HIS A 221 0.47 -24.76 3.99
CA HIS A 221 0.37 -26.12 3.42
C HIS A 221 1.49 -27.05 3.89
N TYR A 222 2.74 -26.56 3.92
CA TYR A 222 3.90 -27.39 4.22
C TYR A 222 4.20 -27.55 5.70
N TYR A 223 4.16 -26.46 6.49
CA TYR A 223 4.48 -26.47 7.92
C TYR A 223 3.26 -26.48 8.83
N GLY A 224 2.07 -26.28 8.26
CA GLY A 224 0.82 -26.26 8.99
C GLY A 224 0.37 -24.85 9.44
N ILE A 225 -0.89 -24.81 9.87
CA ILE A 225 -1.58 -23.56 10.25
C ILE A 225 -0.90 -22.87 11.44
N PHE A 226 -0.40 -23.62 12.43
CA PHE A 226 0.28 -23.04 13.60
C PHE A 226 1.51 -22.21 13.23
N ALA A 227 2.33 -22.69 12.28
CA ALA A 227 3.50 -21.95 11.82
C ALA A 227 3.11 -20.62 11.16
N ALA A 228 2.05 -20.61 10.35
CA ALA A 228 1.54 -19.41 9.70
C ALA A 228 0.97 -18.41 10.72
N VAL A 229 0.17 -18.87 11.69
CA VAL A 229 -0.38 -18.02 12.76
C VAL A 229 0.73 -17.39 13.58
N LEU A 230 1.78 -18.15 13.91
CA LEU A 230 2.93 -17.62 14.63
C LEU A 230 3.63 -16.49 13.85
N ILE A 231 3.86 -16.68 12.55
CA ILE A 231 4.47 -15.67 11.69
C ILE A 231 3.58 -14.42 11.60
N ILE A 232 2.28 -14.60 11.38
CA ILE A 232 1.33 -13.49 11.34
C ILE A 232 1.33 -12.73 12.67
N ALA A 233 1.34 -13.42 13.80
CA ALA A 233 1.37 -12.80 15.13
C ALA A 233 2.67 -12.01 15.37
N ILE A 234 3.82 -12.54 14.97
CA ILE A 234 5.11 -11.86 15.14
C ILE A 234 5.16 -10.60 14.27
N VAL A 235 4.89 -10.71 12.96
CA VAL A 235 4.98 -9.56 12.04
C VAL A 235 3.92 -8.52 12.38
N GLY A 236 2.67 -8.94 12.61
CA GLY A 236 1.58 -8.06 13.01
C GLY A 236 1.87 -7.37 14.35
N GLY A 237 2.40 -8.11 15.33
CA GLY A 237 2.80 -7.59 16.64
C GLY A 237 3.88 -6.51 16.52
N ILE A 238 4.90 -6.73 15.70
CA ILE A 238 5.95 -5.74 15.42
C ILE A 238 5.36 -4.47 14.80
N LEU A 239 4.49 -4.59 13.79
CA LEU A 239 3.86 -3.44 13.13
C LEU A 239 2.97 -2.65 14.10
N ILE A 240 2.17 -3.34 14.95
CA ILE A 240 1.34 -2.70 15.97
C ILE A 240 2.21 -1.99 17.01
N TRP A 241 3.29 -2.61 17.44
CA TRP A 241 4.24 -2.01 18.37
C TRP A 241 4.87 -0.74 17.79
N PHE A 242 5.29 -0.75 16.52
CA PHE A 242 5.78 0.45 15.84
C PHE A 242 4.70 1.53 15.74
N LEU A 243 3.44 1.16 15.45
CA LEU A 243 2.33 2.11 15.39
C LEU A 243 2.11 2.82 16.73
N GLN A 244 2.15 2.07 17.83
CA GLN A 244 2.05 2.63 19.18
C GLN A 244 3.23 3.57 19.49
N LYS A 245 4.46 3.17 19.17
CA LYS A 245 5.65 4.00 19.39
C LYS A 245 5.64 5.28 18.58
N THR A 246 5.24 5.22 17.31
CA THR A 246 5.14 6.43 16.47
C THR A 246 4.02 7.36 16.94
N GLY A 247 2.89 6.83 17.37
CA GLY A 247 1.76 7.61 17.90
C GLY A 247 2.09 8.41 19.18
N HIS A 248 3.02 7.93 20.00
CA HIS A 248 3.46 8.58 21.24
C HIS A 248 4.65 9.55 21.07
N GLN A 249 5.12 9.77 19.85
CA GLN A 249 6.22 10.71 19.63
C GLN A 249 5.82 12.15 19.93
N LYS A 250 6.69 12.86 20.69
CA LYS A 250 6.48 14.29 21.02
C LYS A 250 6.60 15.19 19.79
N ASN A 251 7.49 14.83 18.85
CA ASN A 251 7.65 15.58 17.61
C ASN A 251 6.53 15.22 16.63
N GLN A 252 5.66 16.18 16.36
CA GLN A 252 4.49 15.98 15.50
C GLN A 252 4.84 15.62 14.04
N LEU A 253 5.97 16.09 13.52
CA LEU A 253 6.44 15.69 12.19
C LEU A 253 6.86 14.21 12.19
N GLY A 254 7.67 13.80 13.16
CA GLY A 254 8.09 12.41 13.32
C GLY A 254 6.90 11.48 13.54
N MET A 255 5.94 11.93 14.37
CA MET A 255 4.70 11.19 14.61
C MET A 255 3.92 10.93 13.31
N ILE A 256 3.62 11.96 12.53
CA ILE A 256 2.77 11.78 11.32
C ILE A 256 3.50 11.02 10.21
N MET A 257 4.80 11.27 10.02
CA MET A 257 5.60 10.54 9.04
C MET A 257 5.74 9.07 9.43
N GLY A 258 6.11 8.79 10.68
CA GLY A 258 6.26 7.44 11.18
C GLY A 258 4.93 6.66 11.16
N THR A 259 3.84 7.28 11.61
CA THR A 259 2.51 6.67 11.55
C THR A 259 2.12 6.35 10.10
N GLY A 260 2.37 7.25 9.15
CA GLY A 260 2.09 7.01 7.73
C GLY A 260 2.85 5.80 7.18
N CYS A 261 4.16 5.73 7.45
CA CYS A 261 4.97 4.59 7.02
C CYS A 261 4.49 3.27 7.63
N VAL A 262 4.15 3.24 8.91
CA VAL A 262 3.69 2.02 9.56
C VAL A 262 2.29 1.63 9.08
N VAL A 263 1.39 2.59 8.91
CA VAL A 263 0.02 2.33 8.44
C VAL A 263 0.02 1.72 7.04
N VAL A 264 0.80 2.28 6.10
CA VAL A 264 0.85 1.70 4.74
C VAL A 264 1.40 0.28 4.75
N LEU A 265 2.41 -0.01 5.59
CA LEU A 265 2.95 -1.35 5.74
C LEU A 265 1.93 -2.31 6.37
N LEU A 266 1.15 -1.84 7.35
CA LEU A 266 0.13 -2.63 8.03
C LEU A 266 -1.03 -2.96 7.08
N ILE A 267 -1.49 -2.01 6.27
CA ILE A 267 -2.52 -2.23 5.25
C ILE A 267 -2.04 -3.28 4.23
N GLN A 268 -0.78 -3.18 3.80
CA GLN A 268 -0.21 -4.16 2.89
C GLN A 268 -0.06 -5.54 3.50
N PHE A 269 0.38 -5.61 4.76
CA PHE A 269 0.47 -6.87 5.47
C PHE A 269 -0.90 -7.55 5.60
N ILE A 270 -1.95 -6.78 5.95
CA ILE A 270 -3.32 -7.30 6.00
C ILE A 270 -3.75 -7.80 4.61
N GLY A 271 -3.52 -7.00 3.56
CA GLY A 271 -3.83 -7.39 2.19
C GLY A 271 -3.10 -8.66 1.77
N TYR A 272 -1.81 -8.79 2.11
CA TYR A 272 -1.01 -9.98 1.86
C TYR A 272 -1.57 -11.23 2.57
N VAL A 273 -1.93 -11.11 3.83
CA VAL A 273 -2.52 -12.22 4.59
C VAL A 273 -3.85 -12.65 3.99
N LEU A 274 -4.75 -11.70 3.69
CA LEU A 274 -6.06 -11.99 3.10
C LEU A 274 -5.93 -12.62 1.70
N GLU A 275 -4.99 -12.16 0.89
CA GLU A 275 -4.69 -12.71 -0.44
C GLU A 275 -4.18 -14.15 -0.35
N ASN A 276 -3.25 -14.42 0.57
CA ASN A 276 -2.69 -15.75 0.80
C ASN A 276 -3.70 -16.72 1.44
N LEU A 277 -4.73 -16.22 2.11
CA LEU A 277 -5.84 -17.00 2.63
C LEU A 277 -6.98 -17.20 1.59
N GLY A 278 -6.87 -16.61 0.40
CA GLY A 278 -7.88 -16.69 -0.63
C GLY A 278 -9.13 -15.83 -0.40
N TYR A 279 -9.10 -14.92 0.57
CA TYR A 279 -10.21 -14.00 0.89
C TYR A 279 -10.12 -12.65 0.16
N PHE A 280 -9.08 -12.43 -0.61
CA PHE A 280 -8.91 -11.21 -1.38
C PHE A 280 -8.46 -11.52 -2.80
N PRO A 281 -8.91 -10.77 -3.83
CA PRO A 281 -8.47 -10.99 -5.20
C PRO A 281 -6.95 -10.82 -5.30
N LEU A 282 -6.30 -11.71 -6.07
CA LEU A 282 -4.86 -11.75 -6.25
C LEU A 282 -4.34 -10.40 -6.75
N SER A 283 -3.64 -9.66 -5.90
CA SER A 283 -3.23 -8.28 -6.16
C SER A 283 -1.71 -8.07 -6.16
N ASN A 284 -0.93 -9.16 -6.10
CA ASN A 284 0.53 -9.15 -6.00
C ASN A 284 1.03 -8.31 -4.80
N ASN A 285 0.37 -8.44 -3.66
CA ASN A 285 0.88 -7.90 -2.41
C ASN A 285 2.11 -8.72 -1.97
N TYR A 286 3.06 -8.06 -1.36
CA TYR A 286 4.22 -8.74 -0.77
C TYR A 286 4.35 -8.39 0.70
N CYS A 287 4.89 -9.30 1.48
CA CYS A 287 5.17 -9.06 2.88
C CYS A 287 6.65 -8.75 3.06
N LEU A 288 6.94 -7.61 3.69
CA LEU A 288 8.27 -7.32 4.20
C LEU A 288 8.75 -8.48 5.10
N PHE A 289 9.98 -8.92 4.93
CA PHE A 289 10.65 -10.00 5.66
C PHE A 289 10.25 -11.43 5.27
N LEU A 290 9.17 -11.68 4.52
CA LEU A 290 8.73 -13.02 4.14
C LEU A 290 8.97 -13.34 2.67
N THR A 291 8.89 -12.35 1.79
CA THR A 291 8.93 -12.56 0.35
C THR A 291 10.28 -12.14 -0.26
N THR A 292 10.75 -12.87 -1.26
CA THR A 292 11.92 -12.47 -2.03
C THR A 292 11.60 -11.25 -2.87
N GLY A 293 12.04 -10.06 -2.46
CA GLY A 293 11.78 -8.76 -3.09
C GLY A 293 10.86 -7.85 -2.31
N GLY A 294 10.53 -8.26 -1.08
CA GLY A 294 9.90 -7.40 -0.06
C GLY A 294 10.91 -6.65 0.79
#